data_77fa2b644f19fe622ca29bc6a03fc49f
#
_entry.id   77fa2b644f19fe622ca29bc6a03fc49f
#
_cell.length_a   1.000
_cell.length_b   1.000
_cell.length_c   1.000
_cell.angle_alpha   90.00
_cell.angle_beta   90.00
_cell.angle_gamma   90.00
#
_symmetry.space_group_name_H-M   'P 1'
#
loop_
_entity.id
_entity.type
_entity.pdbx_description
1 polymer ?
#
loop_
_entity_poly.entity_id
_entity_poly.type
_entity_poly.pdbx_seq_one_letter_code
_entity_poly.pdbx_strand_id
1 'polypeptide(L)'
;MADRGVVRGLVAACLTAALMPLNSTMIAVAVPDIAGDVGHSASTVTQALVATYLVAAIALQSPGGKLGDRLGHWRVFAFGQAAMAVGAILGYLAPTLAVLALSRVLMAAGGAVVVPATLALIRVELPTERRGRAFGAFGAVMSLAAGIGPILGGELVRAFGWPSLFLANLPVLAVSALLALSADHPRPEKAVHARFDWVGSVLLTAALTALVAGLQITGVVGTMVVAAGVGLLVPFAMWERRVEDPVIAFSLFRSRTFTAGTLLIALLNLVMYALLFEIPLLLHAVFSLGSEDTGRLLVFMMLAMVVTSLAAGRLTDRFGSRPLAVAGTLVCIAAVAVMRAGELTSSGELRLPLALLGVGIGLATPAAQNASLSGVAAASSGMAAGVGSTMRYLGGIAGVVMLGRVVHPDGARHAVLAEHQAALTVFLVTLAVGLVCALLLPSSRRGVRLLTEEADKRADGAHQGLLR
;
A
#
# COMPACT_ATOMS: atom_id res chain seq x y z
N MET A 1 -16.23 7.01 -27.95
CA MET A 1 -15.89 5.57 -28.08
C MET A 1 -14.49 5.24 -27.58
N ALA A 2 -13.55 6.18 -27.54
CA ALA A 2 -12.19 5.98 -26.98
C ALA A 2 -12.14 5.56 -25.50
N ASP A 3 -13.24 5.70 -24.79
CA ASP A 3 -13.32 5.49 -23.34
C ASP A 3 -13.39 3.99 -22.92
N ARG A 4 -13.86 3.08 -23.77
CA ARG A 4 -14.06 1.69 -23.40
C ARG A 4 -12.75 0.88 -23.33
N GLY A 5 -11.80 1.17 -24.22
CA GLY A 5 -10.48 0.54 -24.23
C GLY A 5 -9.68 0.92 -23.01
N VAL A 6 -9.59 2.21 -22.69
CA VAL A 6 -8.92 2.74 -21.50
C VAL A 6 -9.52 2.16 -20.21
N VAL A 7 -10.85 2.11 -20.10
CA VAL A 7 -11.53 1.52 -18.92
C VAL A 7 -11.18 0.04 -18.76
N ARG A 8 -11.18 -0.76 -19.84
CA ARG A 8 -10.79 -2.18 -19.79
C ARG A 8 -9.36 -2.35 -19.30
N GLY A 9 -8.42 -1.52 -19.81
CA GLY A 9 -7.04 -1.54 -19.39
C GLY A 9 -6.88 -1.19 -17.89
N LEU A 10 -7.56 -0.16 -17.43
CA LEU A 10 -7.52 0.22 -16.01
C LEU A 10 -8.15 -0.83 -15.10
N VAL A 11 -9.23 -1.50 -15.54
CA VAL A 11 -9.81 -2.65 -14.82
C VAL A 11 -8.80 -3.79 -14.73
N ALA A 12 -8.11 -4.12 -15.83
CA ALA A 12 -7.03 -5.11 -15.84
C ALA A 12 -5.94 -4.75 -14.82
N ALA A 13 -5.50 -3.48 -14.83
CA ALA A 13 -4.47 -3.01 -13.92
C ALA A 13 -4.92 -3.08 -12.44
N CYS A 14 -6.16 -2.71 -12.13
CA CYS A 14 -6.73 -2.83 -10.79
C CYS A 14 -6.85 -4.28 -10.32
N LEU A 15 -7.27 -5.21 -11.20
CA LEU A 15 -7.37 -6.64 -10.88
C LEU A 15 -6.01 -7.23 -10.51
N THR A 16 -4.96 -6.94 -11.30
CA THR A 16 -3.61 -7.41 -10.98
C THR A 16 -3.06 -6.76 -9.71
N ALA A 17 -3.27 -5.44 -9.53
CA ALA A 17 -2.83 -4.75 -8.33
C ALA A 17 -3.48 -5.31 -7.06
N ALA A 18 -4.75 -5.74 -7.14
CA ALA A 18 -5.48 -6.34 -6.02
C ALA A 18 -4.86 -7.65 -5.51
N LEU A 19 -4.13 -8.36 -6.37
CA LEU A 19 -3.43 -9.58 -5.94
C LEU A 19 -2.34 -9.29 -4.90
N MET A 20 -1.82 -8.07 -4.83
CA MET A 20 -0.79 -7.73 -3.85
C MET A 20 -1.29 -7.79 -2.40
N PRO A 21 -2.35 -7.06 -1.98
CA PRO A 21 -2.92 -7.21 -0.64
C PRO A 21 -3.58 -8.57 -0.42
N LEU A 22 -4.21 -9.17 -1.44
CA LEU A 22 -4.80 -10.49 -1.35
C LEU A 22 -3.75 -11.53 -0.95
N ASN A 23 -2.62 -11.59 -1.66
CA ASN A 23 -1.53 -12.53 -1.38
C ASN A 23 -0.87 -12.29 -0.02
N SER A 24 -0.80 -11.05 0.46
CA SER A 24 -0.21 -10.76 1.76
C SER A 24 -1.06 -11.28 2.92
N THR A 25 -2.38 -11.28 2.78
CA THR A 25 -3.31 -11.71 3.84
C THR A 25 -3.71 -13.18 3.72
N MET A 26 -3.85 -13.70 2.49
CA MET A 26 -4.25 -15.07 2.23
C MET A 26 -3.24 -16.10 2.72
N ILE A 27 -1.93 -15.83 2.58
CA ILE A 27 -0.86 -16.77 2.98
C ILE A 27 -0.80 -16.97 4.50
N ALA A 28 -1.21 -15.96 5.28
CA ALA A 28 -1.11 -16.02 6.74
C ALA A 28 -1.93 -17.18 7.34
N VAL A 29 -3.04 -17.54 6.71
CA VAL A 29 -3.90 -18.65 7.16
C VAL A 29 -3.26 -20.00 6.90
N ALA A 30 -2.39 -20.12 5.90
CA ALA A 30 -1.75 -21.37 5.49
C ALA A 30 -0.42 -21.65 6.21
N VAL A 31 0.08 -20.71 7.00
CA VAL A 31 1.38 -20.87 7.69
C VAL A 31 1.48 -22.16 8.49
N PRO A 32 0.48 -22.58 9.30
CA PRO A 32 0.56 -23.82 10.05
C PRO A 32 0.67 -25.06 9.15
N ASP A 33 -0.13 -25.12 8.08
CA ASP A 33 -0.13 -26.28 7.16
C ASP A 33 1.19 -26.36 6.39
N ILE A 34 1.69 -25.22 5.90
CA ILE A 34 2.99 -25.15 5.24
C ILE A 34 4.11 -25.57 6.20
N ALA A 35 4.06 -25.14 7.47
CA ALA A 35 5.07 -25.46 8.47
C ALA A 35 5.13 -26.98 8.73
N GLY A 36 3.97 -27.65 8.79
CA GLY A 36 3.86 -29.10 8.92
C GLY A 36 4.47 -29.83 7.73
N ASP A 37 4.13 -29.40 6.49
CA ASP A 37 4.57 -30.06 5.25
C ASP A 37 6.07 -29.88 4.97
N VAL A 38 6.62 -28.67 5.21
CA VAL A 38 8.05 -28.40 4.93
C VAL A 38 8.97 -28.72 6.12
N GLY A 39 8.44 -29.17 7.26
CA GLY A 39 9.21 -29.56 8.44
C GLY A 39 9.95 -28.41 9.14
N HIS A 40 9.39 -27.20 9.11
CA HIS A 40 9.94 -26.01 9.75
C HIS A 40 8.97 -25.42 10.78
N SER A 41 9.48 -24.58 11.71
CA SER A 41 8.60 -23.88 12.66
C SER A 41 7.71 -22.85 11.94
N ALA A 42 6.51 -22.61 12.46
CA ALA A 42 5.59 -21.58 11.94
C ALA A 42 6.25 -20.20 11.91
N SER A 43 7.11 -19.88 12.87
CA SER A 43 7.88 -18.63 12.89
C SER A 43 8.85 -18.53 11.70
N THR A 44 9.59 -19.60 11.40
CA THR A 44 10.50 -19.66 10.25
C THR A 44 9.74 -19.50 8.93
N VAL A 45 8.60 -20.18 8.79
CA VAL A 45 7.74 -20.07 7.59
C VAL A 45 7.17 -18.67 7.47
N THR A 46 6.71 -18.05 8.55
CA THR A 46 6.21 -16.67 8.55
C THR A 46 7.31 -15.70 8.10
N GLN A 47 8.52 -15.82 8.60
CA GLN A 47 9.65 -14.99 8.18
C GLN A 47 9.98 -15.19 6.70
N ALA A 48 10.03 -16.44 6.25
CA ALA A 48 10.38 -16.77 4.87
C ALA A 48 9.31 -16.32 3.86
N LEU A 49 8.02 -16.38 4.20
CA LEU A 49 6.94 -16.14 3.23
C LEU A 49 6.24 -14.81 3.38
N VAL A 50 6.06 -14.31 4.59
CA VAL A 50 5.36 -13.05 4.85
C VAL A 50 6.36 -11.90 4.92
N ALA A 51 7.42 -12.02 5.73
CA ALA A 51 8.37 -10.94 5.90
C ALA A 51 9.13 -10.63 4.60
N THR A 52 9.65 -11.65 3.91
CA THR A 52 10.36 -11.47 2.63
C THR A 52 9.47 -10.85 1.55
N TYR A 53 8.19 -11.25 1.49
CA TYR A 53 7.21 -10.66 0.58
C TYR A 53 7.03 -9.16 0.85
N LEU A 54 6.82 -8.78 2.11
CA LEU A 54 6.61 -7.37 2.49
C LEU A 54 7.86 -6.54 2.24
N VAL A 55 9.04 -7.06 2.58
CA VAL A 55 10.32 -6.39 2.32
C VAL A 55 10.50 -6.14 0.83
N ALA A 56 10.35 -7.17 -0.02
CA ALA A 56 10.48 -7.05 -1.47
C ALA A 56 9.43 -6.10 -2.04
N ALA A 57 8.18 -6.20 -1.57
CA ALA A 57 7.10 -5.33 -1.98
C ALA A 57 7.40 -3.85 -1.73
N ILE A 58 7.92 -3.50 -0.56
CA ILE A 58 8.21 -2.11 -0.18
C ILE A 58 9.43 -1.58 -0.91
N ALA A 59 10.51 -2.37 -0.92
CA ALA A 59 11.79 -1.95 -1.45
C ALA A 59 11.77 -1.70 -2.96
N LEU A 60 10.94 -2.47 -3.69
CA LEU A 60 10.90 -2.41 -5.15
C LEU A 60 9.83 -1.44 -5.71
N GLN A 61 8.96 -0.84 -4.89
CA GLN A 61 7.90 0.03 -5.42
C GLN A 61 8.41 1.33 -6.02
N SER A 62 9.37 2.01 -5.38
CA SER A 62 9.94 3.24 -5.94
C SER A 62 10.76 2.98 -7.21
N PRO A 63 11.69 2.01 -7.25
CA PRO A 63 12.34 1.60 -8.49
C PRO A 63 11.36 1.15 -9.57
N GLY A 64 10.32 0.40 -9.19
CA GLY A 64 9.27 -0.07 -10.10
C GLY A 64 8.47 1.07 -10.73
N GLY A 65 8.12 2.08 -9.95
CA GLY A 65 7.47 3.29 -10.45
C GLY A 65 8.32 4.05 -11.45
N LYS A 66 9.62 4.25 -11.15
CA LYS A 66 10.57 4.87 -12.06
C LYS A 66 10.78 4.07 -13.35
N LEU A 67 10.79 2.74 -13.23
CA LEU A 67 10.87 1.87 -14.40
C LEU A 67 9.65 2.05 -15.33
N GLY A 68 8.45 2.28 -14.74
CA GLY A 68 7.23 2.60 -15.46
C GLY A 68 7.30 3.89 -16.27
N ASP A 69 7.85 4.95 -15.68
CA ASP A 69 8.05 6.24 -16.37
C ASP A 69 9.00 6.09 -17.56
N ARG A 70 9.99 5.20 -17.46
CA ARG A 70 11.02 5.02 -18.47
C ARG A 70 10.62 4.07 -19.61
N LEU A 71 10.11 2.87 -19.27
CA LEU A 71 9.79 1.82 -20.23
C LEU A 71 8.34 1.91 -20.74
N GLY A 72 7.53 2.75 -20.11
CA GLY A 72 6.09 2.83 -20.30
C GLY A 72 5.34 1.93 -19.31
N HIS A 73 4.30 2.50 -18.69
CA HIS A 73 3.55 1.85 -17.62
C HIS A 73 2.90 0.53 -18.05
N TRP A 74 2.41 0.43 -19.28
CA TRP A 74 1.80 -0.81 -19.81
C TRP A 74 2.81 -1.94 -19.99
N ARG A 75 4.03 -1.65 -20.44
CA ARG A 75 5.09 -2.66 -20.56
C ARG A 75 5.51 -3.18 -19.19
N VAL A 76 5.71 -2.27 -18.24
CA VAL A 76 6.10 -2.62 -16.87
C VAL A 76 4.97 -3.37 -16.17
N PHE A 77 3.72 -3.02 -16.43
CA PHE A 77 2.55 -3.77 -15.99
C PHE A 77 2.59 -5.23 -16.52
N ALA A 78 2.83 -5.43 -17.81
CA ALA A 78 2.92 -6.77 -18.41
C ALA A 78 4.08 -7.59 -17.82
N PHE A 79 5.24 -7.00 -17.62
CA PHE A 79 6.38 -7.66 -16.94
C PHE A 79 6.03 -8.03 -15.49
N GLY A 80 5.35 -7.14 -14.76
CA GLY A 80 4.88 -7.41 -13.40
C GLY A 80 3.89 -8.57 -13.35
N GLN A 81 2.93 -8.64 -14.28
CA GLN A 81 2.01 -9.77 -14.41
C GLN A 81 2.76 -11.09 -14.67
N ALA A 82 3.72 -11.07 -15.62
CA ALA A 82 4.53 -12.25 -15.94
C ALA A 82 5.33 -12.72 -14.72
N ALA A 83 5.98 -11.81 -13.99
CA ALA A 83 6.70 -12.12 -12.77
C ALA A 83 5.79 -12.74 -11.69
N MET A 84 4.59 -12.19 -11.50
CA MET A 84 3.59 -12.75 -10.58
C MET A 84 3.13 -14.15 -11.02
N ALA A 85 2.89 -14.37 -12.32
CA ALA A 85 2.49 -15.67 -12.84
C ALA A 85 3.61 -16.73 -12.66
N VAL A 86 4.86 -16.38 -13.01
CA VAL A 86 6.02 -17.25 -12.79
C VAL A 86 6.20 -17.55 -11.30
N GLY A 87 6.10 -16.52 -10.44
CA GLY A 87 6.14 -16.71 -9.00
C GLY A 87 5.03 -17.62 -8.49
N ALA A 88 3.82 -17.48 -8.99
CA ALA A 88 2.68 -18.33 -8.62
C ALA A 88 2.90 -19.80 -9.02
N ILE A 89 3.35 -20.05 -10.24
CA ILE A 89 3.69 -21.41 -10.70
C ILE A 89 4.82 -22.01 -9.86
N LEU A 90 5.88 -21.22 -9.63
CA LEU A 90 7.01 -21.65 -8.80
C LEU A 90 6.58 -22.01 -7.38
N GLY A 91 5.67 -21.22 -6.78
CA GLY A 91 5.15 -21.47 -5.43
C GLY A 91 4.28 -22.71 -5.35
N TYR A 92 3.48 -22.99 -6.39
CA TYR A 92 2.68 -24.21 -6.48
C TYR A 92 3.55 -25.47 -6.58
N LEU A 93 4.64 -25.40 -7.34
CA LEU A 93 5.55 -26.51 -7.59
C LEU A 93 6.69 -26.62 -6.55
N ALA A 94 6.73 -25.73 -5.56
CA ALA A 94 7.88 -25.57 -4.68
C ALA A 94 8.13 -26.80 -3.77
N PRO A 95 9.27 -27.46 -3.86
CA PRO A 95 9.61 -28.61 -3.04
C PRO A 95 10.26 -28.22 -1.70
N THR A 96 10.66 -26.97 -1.50
CA THR A 96 11.38 -26.50 -0.32
C THR A 96 10.94 -25.09 0.08
N LEU A 97 11.17 -24.74 1.36
CA LEU A 97 10.90 -23.41 1.88
C LEU A 97 11.68 -22.31 1.14
N ALA A 98 12.89 -22.60 0.69
CA ALA A 98 13.71 -21.63 -0.09
C ALA A 98 13.04 -21.29 -1.44
N VAL A 99 12.52 -22.28 -2.14
CA VAL A 99 11.80 -22.08 -3.42
C VAL A 99 10.47 -21.34 -3.18
N LEU A 100 9.77 -21.65 -2.09
CA LEU A 100 8.58 -20.90 -1.66
C LEU A 100 8.92 -19.43 -1.38
N ALA A 101 10.01 -19.16 -0.66
CA ALA A 101 10.46 -17.78 -0.40
C ALA A 101 10.82 -17.05 -1.70
N LEU A 102 11.52 -17.70 -2.63
CA LEU A 102 11.82 -17.13 -3.95
C LEU A 102 10.54 -16.81 -4.74
N SER A 103 9.57 -17.72 -4.74
CA SER A 103 8.25 -17.51 -5.32
C SER A 103 7.59 -16.24 -4.75
N ARG A 104 7.60 -16.07 -3.43
CA ARG A 104 7.05 -14.90 -2.74
C ARG A 104 7.75 -13.61 -3.12
N VAL A 105 9.09 -13.62 -3.25
CA VAL A 105 9.88 -12.47 -3.72
C VAL A 105 9.51 -12.11 -5.14
N LEU A 106 9.37 -13.08 -6.05
CA LEU A 106 8.96 -12.83 -7.45
C LEU A 106 7.55 -12.25 -7.55
N MET A 107 6.60 -12.79 -6.79
CA MET A 107 5.23 -12.26 -6.73
C MET A 107 5.21 -10.84 -6.17
N ALA A 108 5.98 -10.58 -5.12
CA ALA A 108 6.12 -9.25 -4.53
C ALA A 108 6.75 -8.25 -5.50
N ALA A 109 7.81 -8.64 -6.21
CA ALA A 109 8.47 -7.81 -7.22
C ALA A 109 7.50 -7.45 -8.35
N GLY A 110 6.72 -8.44 -8.83
CA GLY A 110 5.66 -8.19 -9.81
C GLY A 110 4.61 -7.18 -9.31
N GLY A 111 4.09 -7.39 -8.11
CA GLY A 111 3.13 -6.46 -7.49
C GLY A 111 3.71 -5.07 -7.23
N ALA A 112 4.97 -4.99 -6.84
CA ALA A 112 5.68 -3.75 -6.56
C ALA A 112 5.83 -2.84 -7.80
N VAL A 113 5.86 -3.39 -9.00
CA VAL A 113 5.87 -2.59 -10.23
C VAL A 113 4.45 -2.35 -10.77
N VAL A 114 3.52 -3.30 -10.58
CA VAL A 114 2.13 -3.18 -11.04
C VAL A 114 1.37 -2.08 -10.30
N VAL A 115 1.48 -1.99 -8.98
CA VAL A 115 0.73 -1.02 -8.17
C VAL A 115 1.05 0.42 -8.55
N PRO A 116 2.33 0.88 -8.57
CA PRO A 116 2.63 2.24 -9.00
C PRO A 116 2.33 2.48 -10.48
N ALA A 117 2.51 1.48 -11.36
CA ALA A 117 2.12 1.59 -12.76
C ALA A 117 0.61 1.81 -12.91
N THR A 118 -0.23 1.10 -12.14
CA THR A 118 -1.68 1.30 -12.14
C THR A 118 -2.07 2.71 -11.71
N LEU A 119 -1.47 3.23 -10.63
CA LEU A 119 -1.73 4.59 -10.14
C LEU A 119 -1.27 5.65 -11.16
N ALA A 120 -0.14 5.41 -11.82
CA ALA A 120 0.36 6.29 -12.88
C ALA A 120 -0.56 6.26 -14.12
N LEU A 121 -1.04 5.08 -14.54
CA LEU A 121 -2.00 4.96 -15.64
C LEU A 121 -3.29 5.72 -15.34
N ILE A 122 -3.84 5.62 -14.13
CA ILE A 122 -4.99 6.44 -13.71
C ILE A 122 -4.69 7.94 -13.88
N ARG A 123 -3.48 8.37 -13.51
CA ARG A 123 -3.05 9.76 -13.60
C ARG A 123 -2.87 10.24 -15.05
N VAL A 124 -2.32 9.41 -15.91
CA VAL A 124 -1.94 9.75 -17.29
C VAL A 124 -3.13 9.60 -18.25
N GLU A 125 -3.88 8.51 -18.17
CA GLU A 125 -4.91 8.19 -19.16
C GLU A 125 -6.26 8.81 -18.87
N LEU A 126 -6.53 9.19 -17.61
CA LEU A 126 -7.82 9.79 -17.27
C LEU A 126 -7.76 11.29 -17.14
N PRO A 127 -8.80 12.00 -17.65
CA PRO A 127 -8.98 13.42 -17.41
C PRO A 127 -9.16 13.70 -15.92
N THR A 128 -8.74 14.88 -15.47
CA THR A 128 -8.71 15.28 -14.05
C THR A 128 -10.06 15.05 -13.34
N GLU A 129 -11.17 15.23 -14.07
CA GLU A 129 -12.54 15.11 -13.55
C GLU A 129 -12.95 13.68 -13.20
N ARG A 130 -12.23 12.66 -13.70
CA ARG A 130 -12.53 11.25 -13.51
C ARG A 130 -11.52 10.51 -12.63
N ARG A 131 -10.39 11.13 -12.30
CA ARG A 131 -9.31 10.54 -11.52
C ARG A 131 -9.75 10.15 -10.11
N GLY A 132 -10.55 11.00 -9.46
CA GLY A 132 -11.07 10.71 -8.14
C GLY A 132 -11.86 9.41 -8.10
N ARG A 133 -12.75 9.19 -9.09
CA ARG A 133 -13.51 7.93 -9.21
C ARG A 133 -12.62 6.73 -9.39
N ALA A 134 -11.59 6.85 -10.23
CA ALA A 134 -10.67 5.75 -10.48
C ALA A 134 -9.82 5.42 -9.24
N PHE A 135 -9.32 6.42 -8.50
CA PHE A 135 -8.62 6.21 -7.24
C PHE A 135 -9.53 5.64 -6.15
N GLY A 136 -10.80 6.08 -6.12
CA GLY A 136 -11.81 5.50 -5.22
C GLY A 136 -12.07 4.02 -5.52
N ALA A 137 -12.25 3.68 -6.80
CA ALA A 137 -12.42 2.30 -7.24
C ALA A 137 -11.18 1.45 -6.95
N PHE A 138 -9.98 1.97 -7.23
CA PHE A 138 -8.72 1.33 -6.88
C PHE A 138 -8.63 1.06 -5.37
N GLY A 139 -8.90 2.06 -4.53
CA GLY A 139 -8.89 1.91 -3.07
C GLY A 139 -9.89 0.86 -2.59
N ALA A 140 -11.11 0.84 -3.13
CA ALA A 140 -12.13 -0.14 -2.80
C ALA A 140 -11.71 -1.58 -3.18
N VAL A 141 -11.14 -1.76 -4.37
CA VAL A 141 -10.63 -3.06 -4.84
C VAL A 141 -9.48 -3.55 -3.96
N MET A 142 -8.53 -2.68 -3.61
CA MET A 142 -7.42 -3.01 -2.73
C MET A 142 -7.90 -3.41 -1.32
N SER A 143 -8.88 -2.69 -0.78
CA SER A 143 -9.46 -2.97 0.54
C SER A 143 -10.24 -4.28 0.56
N LEU A 144 -11.04 -4.50 -0.48
CA LEU A 144 -11.81 -5.74 -0.64
C LEU A 144 -10.87 -6.96 -0.73
N ALA A 145 -9.81 -6.85 -1.54
CA ALA A 145 -8.83 -7.90 -1.70
C ALA A 145 -8.11 -8.24 -0.39
N ALA A 146 -7.72 -7.22 0.40
CA ALA A 146 -7.12 -7.42 1.72
C ALA A 146 -8.09 -8.10 2.70
N GLY A 147 -9.37 -7.69 2.69
CA GLY A 147 -10.40 -8.20 3.60
C GLY A 147 -10.86 -9.63 3.27
N ILE A 148 -10.95 -9.98 1.99
CA ILE A 148 -11.38 -11.31 1.53
C ILE A 148 -10.24 -12.35 1.65
N GLY A 149 -8.98 -11.90 1.66
CA GLY A 149 -7.81 -12.78 1.63
C GLY A 149 -7.87 -13.94 2.62
N PRO A 150 -8.06 -13.72 3.92
CA PRO A 150 -8.09 -14.80 4.90
C PRO A 150 -9.25 -15.80 4.68
N ILE A 151 -10.42 -15.31 4.27
CA ILE A 151 -11.60 -16.15 4.01
C ILE A 151 -11.33 -17.03 2.79
N LEU A 152 -10.93 -16.41 1.67
CA LEU A 152 -10.62 -17.13 0.43
C LEU A 152 -9.46 -18.09 0.65
N GLY A 153 -8.42 -17.67 1.38
CA GLY A 153 -7.28 -18.49 1.72
C GLY A 153 -7.67 -19.71 2.53
N GLY A 154 -8.47 -19.56 3.58
CA GLY A 154 -8.95 -20.65 4.41
C GLY A 154 -9.77 -21.67 3.61
N GLU A 155 -10.71 -21.23 2.76
CA GLU A 155 -11.51 -22.11 1.91
C GLU A 155 -10.68 -22.87 0.88
N LEU A 156 -9.72 -22.19 0.24
CA LEU A 156 -8.81 -22.82 -0.72
C LEU A 156 -7.90 -23.87 -0.04
N VAL A 157 -7.34 -23.57 1.12
CA VAL A 157 -6.52 -24.52 1.87
C VAL A 157 -7.34 -25.73 2.28
N ARG A 158 -8.53 -25.51 2.79
CA ARG A 158 -9.45 -26.60 3.19
C ARG A 158 -9.85 -27.51 2.03
N ALA A 159 -10.14 -26.95 0.86
CA ALA A 159 -10.65 -27.70 -0.28
C ALA A 159 -9.54 -28.35 -1.12
N PHE A 160 -8.38 -27.70 -1.29
CA PHE A 160 -7.36 -28.09 -2.26
C PHE A 160 -5.93 -28.09 -1.69
N GLY A 161 -5.76 -27.84 -0.38
CA GLY A 161 -4.46 -27.70 0.25
C GLY A 161 -3.81 -26.35 -0.01
N TRP A 162 -2.77 -26.00 0.79
CA TRP A 162 -2.10 -24.70 0.74
C TRP A 162 -1.45 -24.36 -0.62
N PRO A 163 -0.97 -25.29 -1.48
CA PRO A 163 -0.40 -24.92 -2.78
C PRO A 163 -1.40 -24.19 -3.69
N SER A 164 -2.70 -24.46 -3.51
CA SER A 164 -3.77 -23.81 -4.28
C SER A 164 -3.80 -22.28 -4.13
N LEU A 165 -3.27 -21.74 -3.02
CA LEU A 165 -3.15 -20.30 -2.81
C LEU A 165 -2.31 -19.61 -3.90
N PHE A 166 -1.30 -20.29 -4.38
CA PHE A 166 -0.45 -19.81 -5.47
C PHE A 166 -1.18 -19.87 -6.80
N LEU A 167 -1.84 -21.00 -7.10
CA LEU A 167 -2.60 -21.17 -8.35
C LEU A 167 -3.78 -20.21 -8.46
N ALA A 168 -4.41 -19.81 -7.36
CA ALA A 168 -5.54 -18.90 -7.35
C ALA A 168 -5.25 -17.53 -8.01
N ASN A 169 -3.97 -17.17 -8.14
CA ASN A 169 -3.55 -15.97 -8.85
C ASN A 169 -3.71 -16.09 -10.36
N LEU A 170 -3.49 -17.27 -10.93
CA LEU A 170 -3.43 -17.46 -12.39
C LEU A 170 -4.72 -17.11 -13.12
N PRO A 171 -5.94 -17.50 -12.65
CA PRO A 171 -7.18 -17.08 -13.28
C PRO A 171 -7.36 -15.57 -13.32
N VAL A 172 -7.01 -14.87 -12.23
CA VAL A 172 -7.11 -13.41 -12.14
C VAL A 172 -6.12 -12.75 -13.10
N LEU A 173 -4.86 -13.25 -13.14
CA LEU A 173 -3.84 -12.78 -14.08
C LEU A 173 -4.25 -13.04 -15.54
N ALA A 174 -4.84 -14.20 -15.85
CA ALA A 174 -5.32 -14.53 -17.19
C ALA A 174 -6.45 -13.58 -17.64
N VAL A 175 -7.47 -13.37 -16.79
CA VAL A 175 -8.54 -12.42 -17.06
C VAL A 175 -8.01 -11.01 -17.25
N SER A 176 -7.11 -10.59 -16.37
CA SER A 176 -6.47 -9.27 -16.47
C SER A 176 -5.65 -9.13 -17.76
N ALA A 177 -4.88 -10.15 -18.16
CA ALA A 177 -4.13 -10.15 -19.41
C ALA A 177 -5.04 -10.04 -20.64
N LEU A 178 -6.12 -10.80 -20.68
CA LEU A 178 -7.12 -10.73 -21.77
C LEU A 178 -7.76 -9.35 -21.88
N LEU A 179 -8.11 -8.73 -20.74
CA LEU A 179 -8.64 -7.37 -20.70
C LEU A 179 -7.59 -6.35 -21.17
N ALA A 180 -6.34 -6.50 -20.74
CA ALA A 180 -5.25 -5.62 -21.16
C ALA A 180 -5.00 -5.74 -22.67
N LEU A 181 -4.95 -6.96 -23.23
CA LEU A 181 -4.77 -7.17 -24.67
C LEU A 181 -5.90 -6.58 -25.52
N SER A 182 -7.12 -6.48 -24.96
CA SER A 182 -8.28 -5.86 -25.61
C SER A 182 -8.40 -4.35 -25.41
N ALA A 183 -7.45 -3.75 -24.71
CA ALA A 183 -7.43 -2.33 -24.42
C ALA A 183 -6.68 -1.55 -25.51
N ASP A 184 -7.18 -0.32 -25.79
CA ASP A 184 -6.45 0.60 -26.65
C ASP A 184 -5.31 1.21 -25.83
N HIS A 185 -4.09 0.79 -26.12
CA HIS A 185 -2.91 1.36 -25.49
C HIS A 185 -2.43 2.58 -26.29
N PRO A 186 -2.36 3.77 -25.70
CA PRO A 186 -1.68 4.88 -26.32
C PRO A 186 -0.24 4.45 -26.64
N ARG A 187 0.23 4.73 -27.85
CA ARG A 187 1.63 4.47 -28.18
C ARG A 187 2.50 5.20 -27.17
N PRO A 188 3.49 4.55 -26.56
CA PRO A 188 4.38 5.22 -25.63
C PRO A 188 5.02 6.40 -26.38
N GLU A 189 4.84 7.61 -25.86
CA GLU A 189 5.71 8.71 -26.23
C GLU A 189 7.14 8.25 -26.09
N LYS A 190 8.01 8.67 -27.03
CA LYS A 190 9.38 8.18 -27.15
C LYS A 190 10.03 8.10 -25.78
N ALA A 191 10.43 6.90 -25.38
CA ALA A 191 11.14 6.67 -24.15
C ALA A 191 12.34 7.63 -24.08
N VAL A 192 12.39 8.45 -23.05
CA VAL A 192 13.54 9.31 -22.81
C VAL A 192 14.75 8.42 -22.60
N HIS A 193 15.81 8.62 -23.38
CA HIS A 193 17.02 7.76 -23.38
C HIS A 193 17.93 7.98 -22.17
N ALA A 194 17.40 8.43 -21.04
CA ALA A 194 18.15 8.54 -19.78
C ALA A 194 18.55 7.16 -19.24
N ARG A 195 19.72 7.04 -18.63
CA ARG A 195 20.20 5.78 -18.04
C ARG A 195 19.45 5.50 -16.75
N PHE A 196 18.93 4.27 -16.57
CA PHE A 196 18.30 3.87 -15.32
C PHE A 196 19.31 3.90 -14.18
N ASP A 197 18.95 4.54 -13.06
CA ASP A 197 19.80 4.61 -11.88
C ASP A 197 19.79 3.30 -11.09
N TRP A 198 20.64 2.37 -11.51
CA TRP A 198 20.81 1.09 -10.82
C TRP A 198 21.43 1.26 -9.42
N VAL A 199 22.36 2.21 -9.27
CA VAL A 199 23.04 2.43 -7.99
C VAL A 199 22.09 2.98 -6.96
N GLY A 200 21.32 4.03 -7.28
CA GLY A 200 20.27 4.55 -6.42
C GLY A 200 19.21 3.51 -6.09
N SER A 201 18.77 2.72 -7.08
CA SER A 201 17.80 1.63 -6.89
C SER A 201 18.30 0.57 -5.90
N VAL A 202 19.57 0.13 -6.02
CA VAL A 202 20.17 -0.86 -5.11
C VAL A 202 20.35 -0.28 -3.71
N LEU A 203 20.85 0.95 -3.58
CA LEU A 203 21.02 1.62 -2.27
C LEU A 203 19.69 1.80 -1.56
N LEU A 204 18.65 2.26 -2.27
CA LEU A 204 17.31 2.42 -1.71
C LEU A 204 16.72 1.08 -1.29
N THR A 205 16.81 0.08 -2.16
CA THR A 205 16.33 -1.28 -1.88
C THR A 205 17.03 -1.87 -0.67
N ALA A 206 18.36 -1.75 -0.58
CA ALA A 206 19.14 -2.23 0.56
C ALA A 206 18.77 -1.49 1.85
N ALA A 207 18.63 -0.15 1.79
CA ALA A 207 18.23 0.67 2.93
C ALA A 207 16.83 0.28 3.46
N LEU A 208 15.84 0.19 2.57
CA LEU A 208 14.46 -0.18 2.94
C LEU A 208 14.39 -1.63 3.43
N THR A 209 15.13 -2.55 2.80
CA THR A 209 15.25 -3.94 3.25
C THR A 209 15.80 -4.01 4.67
N ALA A 210 16.91 -3.32 4.93
CA ALA A 210 17.51 -3.29 6.26
C ALA A 210 16.58 -2.66 7.29
N LEU A 211 15.90 -1.55 6.95
CA LEU A 211 14.92 -0.91 7.85
C LEU A 211 13.80 -1.88 8.21
N VAL A 212 13.15 -2.46 7.21
CA VAL A 212 11.98 -3.34 7.42
C VAL A 212 12.37 -4.64 8.11
N ALA A 213 13.47 -5.27 7.71
CA ALA A 213 13.96 -6.50 8.34
C ALA A 213 14.44 -6.24 9.77
N GLY A 214 15.17 -5.15 10.00
CA GLY A 214 15.68 -4.79 11.33
C GLY A 214 14.55 -4.48 12.32
N LEU A 215 13.44 -3.90 11.86
CA LEU A 215 12.26 -3.67 12.69
C LEU A 215 11.55 -4.96 13.12
N GLN A 216 11.73 -6.06 12.40
CA GLN A 216 11.17 -7.39 12.72
C GLN A 216 12.08 -8.21 13.63
N ILE A 217 13.35 -7.82 13.77
CA ILE A 217 14.34 -8.50 14.64
C ILE A 217 14.35 -7.79 15.99
N THR A 218 14.17 -8.53 17.07
CA THR A 218 14.23 -8.00 18.44
C THR A 218 15.66 -7.89 18.96
N GLY A 219 15.89 -6.98 19.91
CA GLY A 219 17.17 -6.82 20.59
C GLY A 219 18.20 -5.97 19.83
N VAL A 220 19.46 -6.10 20.24
CA VAL A 220 20.57 -5.27 19.73
C VAL A 220 20.81 -5.48 18.24
N VAL A 221 20.69 -6.70 17.74
CA VAL A 221 20.89 -7.03 16.32
C VAL A 221 19.87 -6.28 15.46
N GLY A 222 18.58 -6.29 15.83
CA GLY A 222 17.56 -5.53 15.10
C GLY A 222 17.85 -4.02 15.08
N THR A 223 18.27 -3.47 16.22
CA THR A 223 18.67 -2.04 16.31
C THR A 223 19.85 -1.73 15.40
N MET A 224 20.86 -2.59 15.35
CA MET A 224 22.02 -2.43 14.46
C MET A 224 21.62 -2.48 12.98
N VAL A 225 20.73 -3.40 12.61
CA VAL A 225 20.24 -3.53 11.23
C VAL A 225 19.40 -2.29 10.83
N VAL A 226 18.56 -1.77 11.73
CA VAL A 226 17.85 -0.50 11.52
C VAL A 226 18.84 0.67 11.35
N ALA A 227 19.84 0.76 12.23
CA ALA A 227 20.86 1.80 12.14
C ALA A 227 21.65 1.73 10.82
N ALA A 228 21.99 0.52 10.35
CA ALA A 228 22.60 0.31 9.04
C ALA A 228 21.67 0.76 7.91
N GLY A 229 20.38 0.46 7.98
CA GLY A 229 19.38 0.91 7.00
C GLY A 229 19.27 2.44 6.95
N VAL A 230 19.22 3.10 8.11
CA VAL A 230 19.26 4.57 8.18
C VAL A 230 20.58 5.10 7.63
N GLY A 231 21.72 4.47 7.97
CA GLY A 231 23.04 4.83 7.46
C GLY A 231 23.11 4.76 5.93
N LEU A 232 22.51 3.77 5.32
CA LEU A 232 22.45 3.61 3.85
C LEU A 232 21.64 4.70 3.13
N LEU A 233 20.70 5.37 3.84
CA LEU A 233 19.99 6.52 3.27
C LEU A 233 20.91 7.73 3.03
N VAL A 234 22.04 7.84 3.72
CA VAL A 234 23.01 8.93 3.53
C VAL A 234 23.69 8.81 2.16
N PRO A 235 24.42 7.71 1.84
CA PRO A 235 25.00 7.55 0.52
C PRO A 235 23.96 7.53 -0.59
N PHE A 236 22.76 6.99 -0.36
CA PHE A 236 21.62 7.09 -1.28
C PHE A 236 21.31 8.57 -1.58
N ALA A 237 21.07 9.40 -0.57
CA ALA A 237 20.73 10.80 -0.75
C ALA A 237 21.87 11.61 -1.41
N MET A 238 23.13 11.27 -1.13
CA MET A 238 24.29 11.89 -1.78
C MET A 238 24.38 11.52 -3.25
N TRP A 239 24.09 10.28 -3.59
CA TRP A 239 24.08 9.78 -4.96
C TRP A 239 22.95 10.40 -5.78
N GLU A 240 21.72 10.34 -5.29
CA GLU A 240 20.52 10.89 -5.95
C GLU A 240 20.62 12.39 -6.28
N ARG A 241 21.37 13.15 -5.49
CA ARG A 241 21.61 14.58 -5.77
C ARG A 241 22.57 14.84 -6.92
N ARG A 242 23.31 13.83 -7.38
CA ARG A 242 24.34 13.93 -8.42
C ARG A 242 23.89 13.32 -9.75
N VAL A 243 22.86 12.48 -9.71
CA VAL A 243 22.36 11.79 -10.89
C VAL A 243 21.34 12.66 -11.62
N GLU A 244 21.42 12.73 -12.94
CA GLU A 244 20.52 13.52 -13.79
C GLU A 244 19.08 12.97 -13.77
N ASP A 245 18.92 11.63 -13.68
CA ASP A 245 17.63 10.96 -13.69
C ASP A 245 17.45 10.03 -12.46
N PRO A 246 17.24 10.61 -11.26
CA PRO A 246 17.20 9.89 -9.98
C PRO A 246 16.00 8.95 -9.87
N VAL A 247 16.11 7.90 -9.02
CA VAL A 247 14.99 7.01 -8.64
C VAL A 247 13.94 7.78 -7.84
N ILE A 248 14.39 8.66 -6.95
CA ILE A 248 13.54 9.56 -6.17
C ILE A 248 14.01 11.00 -6.36
N ALA A 249 13.32 11.75 -7.20
CA ALA A 249 13.59 13.18 -7.30
C ALA A 249 13.15 13.89 -6.01
N PHE A 250 14.10 14.40 -5.22
CA PHE A 250 13.79 15.15 -3.99
C PHE A 250 12.96 16.41 -4.25
N SER A 251 12.91 16.90 -5.50
CA SER A 251 12.01 17.96 -5.93
C SER A 251 10.53 17.63 -5.74
N LEU A 252 10.14 16.35 -5.74
CA LEU A 252 8.78 15.92 -5.43
C LEU A 252 8.34 16.40 -4.03
N PHE A 253 9.24 16.33 -3.06
CA PHE A 253 8.97 16.74 -1.68
C PHE A 253 8.93 18.27 -1.48
N ARG A 254 9.34 19.05 -2.49
CA ARG A 254 9.11 20.49 -2.50
C ARG A 254 7.65 20.86 -2.83
N SER A 255 6.93 19.94 -3.49
CA SER A 255 5.49 20.09 -3.66
C SER A 255 4.77 19.82 -2.33
N ARG A 256 4.21 20.87 -1.74
CA ARG A 256 3.41 20.76 -0.51
C ARG A 256 2.28 19.74 -0.65
N THR A 257 1.65 19.71 -1.81
CA THR A 257 0.53 18.81 -2.11
C THR A 257 0.98 17.36 -2.15
N PHE A 258 2.11 17.06 -2.81
CA PHE A 258 2.66 15.71 -2.85
C PHE A 258 3.05 15.22 -1.46
N THR A 259 3.83 16.04 -0.74
CA THR A 259 4.33 15.68 0.60
C THR A 259 3.18 15.50 1.60
N ALA A 260 2.24 16.44 1.65
CA ALA A 260 1.10 16.35 2.56
C ALA A 260 0.19 15.16 2.24
N GLY A 261 -0.12 14.93 0.96
CA GLY A 261 -0.96 13.80 0.55
C GLY A 261 -0.32 12.45 0.83
N THR A 262 0.96 12.30 0.52
CA THR A 262 1.73 11.07 0.74
C THR A 262 1.91 10.80 2.24
N LEU A 263 2.22 11.81 3.04
CA LEU A 263 2.35 11.68 4.49
C LEU A 263 1.01 11.33 5.13
N LEU A 264 -0.10 11.97 4.71
CA LEU A 264 -1.44 11.63 5.20
C LEU A 264 -1.75 10.15 4.96
N ILE A 265 -1.46 9.63 3.75
CA ILE A 265 -1.66 8.22 3.43
C ILE A 265 -0.82 7.32 4.36
N ALA A 266 0.44 7.66 4.59
CA ALA A 266 1.31 6.91 5.50
C ALA A 266 0.76 6.88 6.93
N LEU A 267 0.32 8.02 7.47
CA LEU A 267 -0.22 8.13 8.83
C LEU A 267 -1.56 7.38 8.99
N LEU A 268 -2.44 7.46 7.99
CA LEU A 268 -3.69 6.68 8.00
C LEU A 268 -3.42 5.17 7.98
N ASN A 269 -2.43 4.74 7.18
CA ASN A 269 -2.03 3.33 7.14
C ASN A 269 -1.33 2.89 8.43
N LEU A 270 -0.56 3.77 9.10
CA LEU A 270 0.01 3.49 10.41
C LEU A 270 -1.09 3.10 11.40
N VAL A 271 -2.12 3.93 11.52
CA VAL A 271 -3.25 3.67 12.46
C VAL A 271 -4.04 2.43 12.03
N MET A 272 -4.33 2.29 10.73
CA MET A 272 -5.09 1.15 10.21
C MET A 272 -4.39 -0.18 10.50
N TYR A 273 -3.11 -0.31 10.13
CA TYR A 273 -2.38 -1.56 10.33
C TYR A 273 -2.12 -1.83 11.81
N ALA A 274 -1.82 -0.82 12.62
CA ALA A 274 -1.68 -0.99 14.05
C ALA A 274 -2.97 -1.58 14.66
N LEU A 275 -4.13 -0.99 14.40
CA LEU A 275 -5.42 -1.50 14.90
C LEU A 275 -5.79 -2.86 14.32
N LEU A 276 -5.46 -3.12 13.05
CA LEU A 276 -5.71 -4.42 12.43
C LEU A 276 -4.99 -5.57 13.16
N PHE A 277 -3.82 -5.31 13.72
CA PHE A 277 -3.07 -6.31 14.51
C PHE A 277 -3.36 -6.24 16.00
N GLU A 278 -3.66 -5.06 16.54
CA GLU A 278 -3.97 -4.87 17.95
C GLU A 278 -5.30 -5.48 18.36
N ILE A 279 -6.37 -5.25 17.57
CA ILE A 279 -7.71 -5.70 17.91
C ILE A 279 -7.79 -7.22 18.14
N PRO A 280 -7.19 -8.09 17.30
CA PRO A 280 -7.12 -9.52 17.58
C PRO A 280 -6.45 -9.86 18.91
N LEU A 281 -5.30 -9.23 19.21
CA LEU A 281 -4.57 -9.45 20.45
C LEU A 281 -5.38 -9.00 21.67
N LEU A 282 -5.98 -7.82 21.60
CA LEU A 282 -6.83 -7.27 22.65
C LEU A 282 -8.04 -8.17 22.94
N LEU A 283 -8.76 -8.58 21.89
CA LEU A 283 -9.95 -9.41 22.04
C LEU A 283 -9.62 -10.81 22.59
N HIS A 284 -8.50 -11.37 22.19
CA HIS A 284 -8.03 -12.65 22.75
C HIS A 284 -7.65 -12.49 24.23
N ALA A 285 -6.85 -11.49 24.58
CA ALA A 285 -6.38 -11.27 25.95
C ALA A 285 -7.50 -10.87 26.92
N VAL A 286 -8.48 -10.06 26.47
CA VAL A 286 -9.52 -9.49 27.36
C VAL A 286 -10.78 -10.36 27.41
N PHE A 287 -11.18 -10.96 26.27
CA PHE A 287 -12.45 -11.68 26.13
C PHE A 287 -12.28 -13.16 25.75
N SER A 288 -11.04 -13.65 25.56
CA SER A 288 -10.73 -15.02 25.09
C SER A 288 -11.43 -15.37 23.76
N LEU A 289 -11.65 -14.36 22.90
CA LEU A 289 -12.28 -14.56 21.60
C LEU A 289 -11.30 -15.17 20.60
N GLY A 290 -11.83 -16.07 19.77
CA GLY A 290 -11.07 -16.69 18.70
C GLY A 290 -10.93 -15.82 17.44
N SER A 291 -10.19 -16.32 16.47
CA SER A 291 -9.92 -15.65 15.19
C SER A 291 -11.19 -15.37 14.38
N GLU A 292 -12.20 -16.23 14.47
CA GLU A 292 -13.47 -16.09 13.75
C GLU A 292 -14.27 -14.87 14.23
N ASP A 293 -14.44 -14.71 15.55
CA ASP A 293 -15.18 -13.57 16.12
C ASP A 293 -14.45 -12.25 15.86
N THR A 294 -13.12 -12.29 15.96
CA THR A 294 -12.27 -11.14 15.63
C THR A 294 -12.40 -10.76 14.16
N GLY A 295 -12.36 -11.74 13.26
CA GLY A 295 -12.56 -11.54 11.84
C GLY A 295 -13.91 -10.89 11.52
N ARG A 296 -14.99 -11.33 12.17
CA ARG A 296 -16.32 -10.73 12.04
C ARG A 296 -16.37 -9.27 12.46
N LEU A 297 -15.63 -8.88 13.49
CA LEU A 297 -15.53 -7.47 13.91
C LEU A 297 -14.74 -6.62 12.90
N LEU A 298 -13.64 -7.11 12.38
CA LEU A 298 -12.84 -6.41 11.37
C LEU A 298 -13.58 -6.24 10.04
N VAL A 299 -14.54 -7.10 9.72
CA VAL A 299 -15.40 -6.96 8.53
C VAL A 299 -16.15 -5.63 8.52
N PHE A 300 -16.58 -5.09 9.67
CA PHE A 300 -17.26 -3.79 9.74
C PHE A 300 -16.35 -2.66 9.23
N MET A 301 -15.07 -2.67 9.61
CA MET A 301 -14.08 -1.71 9.12
C MET A 301 -13.83 -1.86 7.62
N MET A 302 -13.60 -3.09 7.15
CA MET A 302 -13.28 -3.38 5.75
C MET A 302 -14.45 -3.04 4.83
N LEU A 303 -15.69 -3.45 5.18
CA LEU A 303 -16.87 -3.18 4.39
C LEU A 303 -17.18 -1.68 4.31
N ALA A 304 -17.10 -0.98 5.45
CA ALA A 304 -17.26 0.47 5.49
C ALA A 304 -16.23 1.17 4.61
N MET A 305 -14.94 0.72 4.65
CA MET A 305 -13.88 1.27 3.82
C MET A 305 -14.11 1.05 2.33
N VAL A 306 -14.58 -0.12 1.91
CA VAL A 306 -14.92 -0.41 0.50
C VAL A 306 -16.03 0.51 0.01
N VAL A 307 -17.16 0.56 0.74
CA VAL A 307 -18.33 1.37 0.35
C VAL A 307 -17.96 2.86 0.27
N THR A 308 -17.28 3.35 1.27
CA THR A 308 -16.93 4.79 1.33
C THR A 308 -15.83 5.17 0.36
N SER A 309 -14.87 4.29 0.02
CA SER A 309 -13.88 4.55 -1.03
C SER A 309 -14.53 4.77 -2.40
N LEU A 310 -15.56 3.98 -2.74
CA LEU A 310 -16.31 4.16 -3.98
C LEU A 310 -17.08 5.49 -4.00
N ALA A 311 -17.71 5.85 -2.88
CA ALA A 311 -18.39 7.14 -2.74
C ALA A 311 -17.40 8.31 -2.76
N ALA A 312 -16.27 8.18 -2.05
CA ALA A 312 -15.21 9.18 -1.97
C ALA A 312 -14.65 9.55 -3.35
N GLY A 313 -14.52 8.58 -4.26
CA GLY A 313 -14.08 8.86 -5.62
C GLY A 313 -14.98 9.87 -6.35
N ARG A 314 -16.31 9.65 -6.31
CA ARG A 314 -17.30 10.59 -6.92
C ARG A 314 -17.33 11.93 -6.21
N LEU A 315 -17.26 11.92 -4.89
CA LEU A 315 -17.26 13.13 -4.08
C LEU A 315 -15.98 13.94 -4.29
N THR A 316 -14.82 13.30 -4.44
CA THR A 316 -13.55 13.97 -4.76
C THR A 316 -13.61 14.65 -6.12
N ASP A 317 -14.20 14.01 -7.13
CA ASP A 317 -14.41 14.61 -8.44
C ASP A 317 -15.38 15.80 -8.38
N ARG A 318 -16.30 15.83 -7.42
CA ARG A 318 -17.30 16.90 -7.26
C ARG A 318 -16.83 18.06 -6.39
N PHE A 319 -16.22 17.77 -5.26
CA PHE A 319 -15.91 18.77 -4.21
C PHE A 319 -14.41 19.08 -4.09
N GLY A 320 -13.55 18.30 -4.74
CA GLY A 320 -12.09 18.36 -4.59
C GLY A 320 -11.57 17.45 -3.46
N SER A 321 -10.25 17.38 -3.36
CA SER A 321 -9.58 16.42 -2.45
C SER A 321 -9.59 16.86 -0.99
N ARG A 322 -9.38 18.16 -0.71
CA ARG A 322 -9.23 18.68 0.67
C ARG A 322 -10.44 18.42 1.57
N PRO A 323 -11.69 18.73 1.18
CA PRO A 323 -12.85 18.53 2.05
C PRO A 323 -13.02 17.08 2.48
N LEU A 324 -12.77 16.15 1.55
CA LEU A 324 -12.93 14.72 1.83
C LEU A 324 -11.79 14.18 2.68
N ALA A 325 -10.55 14.60 2.42
CA ALA A 325 -9.41 14.22 3.24
C ALA A 325 -9.57 14.71 4.69
N VAL A 326 -10.03 15.96 4.87
CA VAL A 326 -10.31 16.53 6.20
C VAL A 326 -11.47 15.80 6.88
N ALA A 327 -12.61 15.64 6.20
CA ALA A 327 -13.76 14.94 6.76
C ALA A 327 -13.42 13.50 7.15
N GLY A 328 -12.74 12.76 6.26
CA GLY A 328 -12.31 11.38 6.54
C GLY A 328 -11.35 11.29 7.72
N THR A 329 -10.37 12.19 7.82
CA THR A 329 -9.43 12.22 8.95
C THR A 329 -10.14 12.58 10.26
N LEU A 330 -11.09 13.52 10.25
CA LEU A 330 -11.92 13.84 11.43
C LEU A 330 -12.76 12.65 11.87
N VAL A 331 -13.33 11.88 10.92
CA VAL A 331 -14.07 10.65 11.24
C VAL A 331 -13.14 9.60 11.86
N CYS A 332 -11.88 9.47 11.37
CA CYS A 332 -10.89 8.59 12.02
C CYS A 332 -10.56 9.06 13.45
N ILE A 333 -10.38 10.36 13.67
CA ILE A 333 -10.17 10.92 15.02
C ILE A 333 -11.36 10.60 15.92
N ALA A 334 -12.59 10.82 15.45
CA ALA A 334 -13.78 10.49 16.20
C ALA A 334 -13.88 9.00 16.53
N ALA A 335 -13.55 8.12 15.57
CA ALA A 335 -13.53 6.67 15.78
C ALA A 335 -12.57 6.27 16.91
N VAL A 336 -11.33 6.77 16.87
CA VAL A 336 -10.32 6.48 17.90
C VAL A 336 -10.67 7.13 19.24
N ALA A 337 -11.26 8.34 19.23
CA ALA A 337 -11.72 9.02 20.43
C ALA A 337 -12.87 8.25 21.11
N VAL A 338 -13.81 7.69 20.34
CA VAL A 338 -14.88 6.84 20.86
C VAL A 338 -14.32 5.55 21.47
N MET A 339 -13.33 4.90 20.80
CA MET A 339 -12.64 3.74 21.38
C MET A 339 -11.98 4.08 22.71
N ARG A 340 -11.34 5.26 22.79
CA ARG A 340 -10.61 5.70 23.97
C ARG A 340 -11.54 6.11 25.14
N ALA A 341 -12.68 6.70 24.85
CA ALA A 341 -13.65 7.16 25.87
C ALA A 341 -14.55 6.03 26.37
N GLY A 342 -14.71 4.94 25.62
CA GLY A 342 -15.53 3.80 25.97
C GLY A 342 -14.86 2.91 27.02
N GLU A 343 -15.66 2.38 27.95
CA GLU A 343 -15.25 1.26 28.80
C GLU A 343 -15.46 -0.01 27.99
N LEU A 344 -14.38 -0.75 27.67
CA LEU A 344 -14.46 -1.96 26.87
C LEU A 344 -15.05 -3.11 27.73
N THR A 345 -16.38 -3.11 27.86
CA THR A 345 -17.13 -4.13 28.63
C THR A 345 -17.52 -5.32 27.77
N SER A 346 -17.71 -5.09 26.46
CA SER A 346 -18.01 -6.15 25.49
C SER A 346 -17.30 -5.91 24.15
N SER A 347 -17.03 -6.99 23.42
CA SER A 347 -16.44 -6.91 22.07
C SER A 347 -17.32 -6.17 21.07
N GLY A 348 -18.65 -6.16 21.29
CA GLY A 348 -19.61 -5.50 20.43
C GLY A 348 -19.44 -3.98 20.35
N GLU A 349 -18.84 -3.37 21.37
CA GLU A 349 -18.60 -1.92 21.46
C GLU A 349 -17.58 -1.44 20.42
N LEU A 350 -16.72 -2.32 19.91
CA LEU A 350 -15.75 -2.02 18.85
C LEU A 350 -16.37 -1.92 17.46
N ARG A 351 -17.61 -2.42 17.23
CA ARG A 351 -18.23 -2.44 15.89
C ARG A 351 -18.38 -1.04 15.30
N LEU A 352 -18.94 -0.13 16.06
CA LEU A 352 -19.17 1.23 15.58
C LEU A 352 -17.86 2.01 15.35
N PRO A 353 -16.91 2.04 16.30
CA PRO A 353 -15.64 2.69 16.08
C PRO A 353 -14.85 2.11 14.90
N LEU A 354 -14.82 0.78 14.72
CA LEU A 354 -14.16 0.14 13.59
C LEU A 354 -14.85 0.51 12.26
N ALA A 355 -16.18 0.53 12.22
CA ALA A 355 -16.91 0.98 11.04
C ALA A 355 -16.62 2.45 10.73
N LEU A 356 -16.60 3.33 11.74
CA LEU A 356 -16.24 4.74 11.57
C LEU A 356 -14.80 4.90 11.06
N LEU A 357 -13.85 4.12 11.59
CA LEU A 357 -12.47 4.13 11.10
C LEU A 357 -12.41 3.75 9.62
N GLY A 358 -13.14 2.69 9.22
CA GLY A 358 -13.27 2.30 7.82
C GLY A 358 -13.86 3.41 6.94
N VAL A 359 -14.92 4.09 7.41
CA VAL A 359 -15.50 5.26 6.74
C VAL A 359 -14.44 6.35 6.55
N GLY A 360 -13.73 6.70 7.60
CA GLY A 360 -12.73 7.77 7.58
C GLY A 360 -11.58 7.48 6.61
N ILE A 361 -11.00 6.29 6.70
CA ILE A 361 -9.91 5.85 5.80
C ILE A 361 -10.40 5.79 4.35
N GLY A 362 -11.60 5.22 4.12
CA GLY A 362 -12.20 5.12 2.80
C GLY A 362 -12.49 6.47 2.15
N LEU A 363 -12.81 7.52 2.92
CA LEU A 363 -12.98 8.89 2.42
C LEU A 363 -11.62 9.57 2.16
N ALA A 364 -10.69 9.47 3.11
CA ALA A 364 -9.46 10.26 3.07
C ALA A 364 -8.43 9.71 2.06
N THR A 365 -8.26 8.39 1.97
CA THR A 365 -7.17 7.80 1.17
C THR A 365 -7.28 8.10 -0.34
N PRO A 366 -8.43 7.89 -1.03
CA PRO A 366 -8.55 8.22 -2.45
C PRO A 366 -8.38 9.72 -2.72
N ALA A 367 -8.89 10.56 -1.81
CA ALA A 367 -8.76 12.02 -1.91
C ALA A 367 -7.29 12.46 -1.78
N ALA A 368 -6.56 11.91 -0.80
CA ALA A 368 -5.13 12.17 -0.62
C ALA A 368 -4.29 11.65 -1.81
N GLN A 369 -4.62 10.45 -2.34
CA GLN A 369 -3.96 9.87 -3.51
C GLN A 369 -4.15 10.74 -4.75
N ASN A 370 -5.38 11.21 -5.01
CA ASN A 370 -5.67 12.12 -6.11
C ASN A 370 -4.90 13.45 -5.97
N ALA A 371 -4.88 14.03 -4.75
CA ALA A 371 -4.16 15.27 -4.49
C ALA A 371 -2.64 15.10 -4.65
N SER A 372 -2.05 14.06 -4.09
CA SER A 372 -0.60 13.84 -4.16
C SER A 372 -0.09 13.75 -5.59
N LEU A 373 -0.79 13.00 -6.46
CA LEU A 373 -0.38 12.83 -7.84
C LEU A 373 -0.75 14.02 -8.75
N SER A 374 -1.71 14.86 -8.38
CA SER A 374 -2.08 16.03 -9.17
C SER A 374 -1.01 17.14 -9.21
N GLY A 375 -0.16 17.19 -8.18
CA GLY A 375 0.96 18.14 -8.10
C GLY A 375 2.25 17.67 -8.78
N VAL A 376 2.21 16.58 -9.55
CA VAL A 376 3.36 15.96 -10.19
C VAL A 376 3.19 15.97 -11.71
N ALA A 377 4.27 16.18 -12.46
CA ALA A 377 4.25 16.09 -13.91
C ALA A 377 3.90 14.67 -14.39
N ALA A 378 3.22 14.56 -15.54
CA ALA A 378 2.82 13.28 -16.11
C ALA A 378 4.02 12.34 -16.34
N ALA A 379 5.16 12.89 -16.78
CA ALA A 379 6.40 12.17 -17.04
C ALA A 379 7.04 11.52 -15.79
N SER A 380 6.69 11.98 -14.57
CA SER A 380 7.20 11.47 -13.29
C SER A 380 6.13 10.80 -12.45
N SER A 381 4.98 10.45 -13.04
CA SER A 381 3.82 9.91 -12.32
C SER A 381 4.08 8.54 -11.72
N GLY A 382 4.86 7.69 -12.40
CA GLY A 382 5.26 6.37 -11.90
C GLY A 382 6.20 6.46 -10.71
N MET A 383 7.22 7.32 -10.77
CA MET A 383 8.11 7.60 -9.63
C MET A 383 7.31 8.10 -8.43
N ALA A 384 6.45 9.09 -8.62
CA ALA A 384 5.62 9.64 -7.54
C ALA A 384 4.66 8.59 -6.95
N ALA A 385 4.05 7.77 -7.80
CA ALA A 385 3.19 6.65 -7.36
C ALA A 385 3.98 5.60 -6.59
N GLY A 386 5.20 5.28 -7.04
CA GLY A 386 6.12 4.35 -6.36
C GLY A 386 6.50 4.85 -4.96
N VAL A 387 6.94 6.11 -4.86
CA VAL A 387 7.26 6.76 -3.57
C VAL A 387 6.04 6.78 -2.65
N GLY A 388 4.87 7.17 -3.17
CA GLY A 388 3.62 7.18 -2.39
C GLY A 388 3.24 5.79 -1.88
N SER A 389 3.42 4.75 -2.70
CA SER A 389 3.17 3.37 -2.31
C SER A 389 4.18 2.86 -1.27
N THR A 390 5.47 3.16 -1.43
CA THR A 390 6.50 2.86 -0.43
C THR A 390 6.15 3.50 0.92
N MET A 391 5.80 4.77 0.93
CA MET A 391 5.42 5.50 2.17
C MET A 391 4.17 4.91 2.82
N ARG A 392 3.20 4.45 2.05
CA ARG A 392 2.00 3.76 2.55
C ARG A 392 2.39 2.53 3.37
N TYR A 393 3.24 1.67 2.83
CA TYR A 393 3.66 0.44 3.50
C TYR A 393 4.60 0.71 4.68
N LEU A 394 5.51 1.69 4.55
CA LEU A 394 6.34 2.13 5.68
C LEU A 394 5.49 2.63 6.85
N GLY A 395 4.43 3.39 6.57
CA GLY A 395 3.44 3.79 7.58
C GLY A 395 2.83 2.57 8.26
N GLY A 396 2.35 1.60 7.49
CA GLY A 396 1.77 0.37 8.04
C GLY A 396 2.73 -0.41 8.94
N ILE A 397 3.98 -0.61 8.49
CA ILE A 397 5.01 -1.28 9.30
C ILE A 397 5.33 -0.50 10.56
N ALA A 398 5.49 0.83 10.45
CA ALA A 398 5.73 1.67 11.62
C ALA A 398 4.63 1.51 12.67
N GLY A 399 3.36 1.39 12.25
CA GLY A 399 2.23 1.12 13.13
C GLY A 399 2.35 -0.23 13.85
N VAL A 400 2.66 -1.29 13.13
CA VAL A 400 2.81 -2.64 13.71
C VAL A 400 4.00 -2.71 14.67
N VAL A 401 5.13 -2.11 14.32
CA VAL A 401 6.33 -2.07 15.17
C VAL A 401 6.09 -1.25 16.44
N MET A 402 5.43 -0.11 16.31
CA MET A 402 5.04 0.71 17.46
C MET A 402 4.14 -0.09 18.42
N LEU A 403 3.18 -0.81 17.87
CA LEU A 403 2.29 -1.68 18.65
C LEU A 403 3.07 -2.72 19.44
N GLY A 404 3.99 -3.45 18.81
CA GLY A 404 4.81 -4.48 19.45
C GLY A 404 5.73 -3.98 20.57
N ARG A 405 5.88 -2.65 20.73
CA ARG A 405 6.62 -2.04 21.84
C ARG A 405 5.70 -1.49 22.95
N VAL A 406 4.43 -1.31 22.65
CA VAL A 406 3.45 -0.71 23.58
C VAL A 406 2.54 -1.77 24.18
N VAL A 407 2.20 -2.82 23.43
CA VAL A 407 1.23 -3.84 23.83
C VAL A 407 1.91 -5.18 24.11
N HIS A 408 1.71 -5.68 25.32
CA HIS A 408 2.22 -6.98 25.80
C HIS A 408 1.01 -7.90 26.09
N PRO A 409 0.63 -8.78 25.16
CA PRO A 409 -0.63 -9.54 25.25
C PRO A 409 -0.68 -10.52 26.43
N ASP A 410 0.49 -10.90 27.00
CA ASP A 410 0.60 -11.84 28.11
C ASP A 410 0.39 -11.19 29.49
N GLY A 411 0.08 -9.88 29.53
CA GLY A 411 -0.16 -9.13 30.74
C GLY A 411 -1.51 -9.40 31.40
N ALA A 412 -1.67 -8.97 32.65
CA ALA A 412 -2.98 -8.98 33.32
C ALA A 412 -3.98 -8.08 32.53
N ARG A 413 -5.26 -8.47 32.53
CA ARG A 413 -6.33 -7.77 31.75
C ARG A 413 -6.29 -6.24 31.88
N HIS A 414 -6.10 -5.72 33.08
CA HIS A 414 -6.04 -4.28 33.32
C HIS A 414 -4.80 -3.62 32.71
N ALA A 415 -3.67 -4.33 32.66
CA ALA A 415 -2.44 -3.84 32.02
C ALA A 415 -2.64 -3.77 30.49
N VAL A 416 -3.19 -4.81 29.87
CA VAL A 416 -3.50 -4.84 28.43
C VAL A 416 -4.47 -3.70 28.05
N LEU A 417 -5.50 -3.43 28.88
CA LEU A 417 -6.42 -2.30 28.65
C LEU A 417 -5.71 -0.95 28.80
N ALA A 418 -4.80 -0.78 29.76
CA ALA A 418 -4.02 0.45 29.92
C ALA A 418 -3.08 0.69 28.72
N GLU A 419 -2.43 -0.36 28.23
CA GLU A 419 -1.58 -0.32 27.05
C GLU A 419 -2.39 0.02 25.77
N HIS A 420 -3.60 -0.56 25.62
CA HIS A 420 -4.54 -0.19 24.58
C HIS A 420 -4.87 1.31 24.61
N GLN A 421 -5.20 1.86 25.79
CA GLN A 421 -5.50 3.27 25.96
C GLN A 421 -4.30 4.17 25.62
N ALA A 422 -3.07 3.73 25.93
CA ALA A 422 -1.84 4.42 25.55
C ALA A 422 -1.65 4.41 24.01
N ALA A 423 -1.86 3.27 23.36
CA ALA A 423 -1.80 3.14 21.90
C ALA A 423 -2.82 4.06 21.21
N LEU A 424 -4.07 4.08 21.68
CA LEU A 424 -5.12 4.98 21.16
C LEU A 424 -4.74 6.45 21.29
N THR A 425 -4.02 6.84 22.35
CA THR A 425 -3.52 8.22 22.52
C THR A 425 -2.51 8.56 21.45
N VAL A 426 -1.57 7.65 21.14
CA VAL A 426 -0.58 7.83 20.07
C VAL A 426 -1.28 7.92 18.71
N PHE A 427 -2.33 7.12 18.47
CA PHE A 427 -3.12 7.18 17.24
C PHE A 427 -3.84 8.52 17.09
N LEU A 428 -4.40 9.09 18.17
CA LEU A 428 -5.00 10.44 18.13
C LEU A 428 -3.98 11.51 17.74
N VAL A 429 -2.79 11.48 18.32
CA VAL A 429 -1.70 12.41 17.94
C VAL A 429 -1.31 12.23 16.48
N THR A 430 -1.16 10.98 16.03
CA THR A 430 -0.85 10.63 14.63
C THR A 430 -1.91 11.18 13.67
N LEU A 431 -3.19 11.00 14.00
CA LEU A 431 -4.31 11.50 13.18
C LEU A 431 -4.42 13.03 13.25
N ALA A 432 -4.07 13.67 14.35
CA ALA A 432 -4.00 15.14 14.43
C ALA A 432 -2.95 15.71 13.47
N VAL A 433 -1.76 15.08 13.38
CA VAL A 433 -0.75 15.41 12.37
C VAL A 433 -1.31 15.14 10.95
N GLY A 434 -2.01 14.01 10.77
CA GLY A 434 -2.72 13.70 9.51
C GLY A 434 -3.74 14.77 9.13
N LEU A 435 -4.47 15.33 10.09
CA LEU A 435 -5.42 16.43 9.85
C LEU A 435 -4.71 17.69 9.35
N VAL A 436 -3.55 18.04 9.92
CA VAL A 436 -2.74 19.15 9.41
C VAL A 436 -2.34 18.87 7.96
N CYS A 437 -1.89 17.66 7.64
CA CYS A 437 -1.58 17.27 6.26
C CYS A 437 -2.81 17.41 5.34
N ALA A 438 -4.00 16.97 5.78
CA ALA A 438 -5.23 17.10 5.02
C ALA A 438 -5.60 18.56 4.72
N LEU A 439 -5.39 19.46 5.70
CA LEU A 439 -5.63 20.89 5.56
C LEU A 439 -4.69 21.57 4.56
N LEU A 440 -3.50 21.04 4.34
CA LEU A 440 -2.52 21.54 3.37
C LEU A 440 -2.82 21.12 1.91
N LEU A 441 -3.78 20.23 1.69
CA LEU A 441 -4.20 19.82 0.35
C LEU A 441 -4.95 20.95 -0.40
N PRO A 442 -4.99 20.93 -1.75
CA PRO A 442 -5.66 21.96 -2.54
C PRO A 442 -7.19 21.94 -2.29
N SER A 443 -7.76 23.13 -2.09
CA SER A 443 -9.14 23.31 -1.63
C SER A 443 -10.20 23.20 -2.73
N SER A 444 -9.82 23.26 -4.00
CA SER A 444 -10.79 23.28 -5.11
C SER A 444 -10.29 22.48 -6.31
N ARG A 445 -11.24 22.05 -7.18
CA ARG A 445 -10.95 21.47 -8.50
C ARG A 445 -10.06 22.37 -9.36
N ARG A 446 -10.30 23.67 -9.31
CA ARG A 446 -9.51 24.66 -10.05
C ARG A 446 -8.06 24.66 -9.57
N GLY A 447 -7.83 24.54 -8.25
CA GLY A 447 -6.49 24.42 -7.68
C GLY A 447 -5.77 23.16 -8.11
N VAL A 448 -6.45 22.01 -8.14
CA VAL A 448 -5.89 20.73 -8.62
C VAL A 448 -5.53 20.84 -10.10
N ARG A 449 -6.41 21.41 -10.93
CA ARG A 449 -6.17 21.56 -12.37
C ARG A 449 -5.01 22.51 -12.67
N LEU A 450 -4.94 23.65 -11.97
CA LEU A 450 -3.84 24.61 -12.13
C LEU A 450 -2.49 24.01 -11.73
N LEU A 451 -2.44 23.24 -10.63
CA LEU A 451 -1.22 22.54 -10.19
C LEU A 451 -0.76 21.50 -11.22
N THR A 452 -1.70 20.81 -11.83
CA THR A 452 -1.40 19.84 -12.89
C THR A 452 -0.81 20.55 -14.13
N GLU A 453 -1.46 21.61 -14.60
CA GLU A 453 -1.01 22.39 -15.75
C GLU A 453 0.35 23.08 -15.51
N GLU A 454 0.60 23.58 -14.30
CA GLU A 454 1.91 24.14 -13.91
C GLU A 454 3.01 23.08 -13.84
N ALA A 455 2.71 21.89 -13.29
CA ALA A 455 3.68 20.81 -13.20
C ALA A 455 4.10 20.31 -14.60
N ASP A 456 3.14 20.14 -15.50
CA ASP A 456 3.40 19.72 -16.88
C ASP A 456 4.20 20.81 -17.65
N LYS A 457 3.84 22.10 -17.53
CA LYS A 457 4.59 23.22 -18.15
C LYS A 457 6.02 23.34 -17.64
N ARG A 458 6.27 23.10 -16.35
CA ARG A 458 7.63 23.12 -15.79
C ARG A 458 8.48 21.97 -16.32
N ALA A 459 7.88 20.81 -16.53
CA ALA A 459 8.56 19.66 -17.11
C ALA A 459 8.95 19.94 -18.58
N ASP A 460 8.04 20.51 -19.38
CA ASP A 460 8.29 20.88 -20.76
C ASP A 460 9.37 21.99 -20.90
N GLY A 461 9.32 23.00 -20.01
CA GLY A 461 10.32 24.08 -20.00
C GLY A 461 11.72 23.59 -19.59
N ALA A 462 11.82 22.66 -18.65
CA ALA A 462 13.09 22.03 -18.28
C ALA A 462 13.67 21.20 -19.43
N HIS A 463 12.82 20.53 -20.19
CA HIS A 463 13.26 19.73 -21.36
C HIS A 463 13.77 20.61 -22.51
N GLN A 464 13.15 21.78 -22.74
CA GLN A 464 13.61 22.73 -23.75
C GLN A 464 14.90 23.45 -23.35
N GLY A 465 15.15 23.65 -22.06
CA GLY A 465 16.40 24.22 -21.52
C GLY A 465 17.61 23.28 -21.62
N LEU A 466 17.39 21.98 -21.65
CA LEU A 466 18.44 20.95 -21.82
C LEU A 466 18.82 20.69 -23.30
N LEU A 467 17.99 21.17 -24.22
CA LEU A 467 18.22 21.05 -25.68
C LEU A 467 18.87 22.31 -26.30
N ARG A 468 19.13 23.33 -25.49
CA ARG A 468 19.90 24.53 -25.83
C ARG A 468 21.25 24.48 -25.14
#